data_d3afb3764fa28cd8e7662e630cc2aa30
#
_entry.id   d3afb3764fa28cd8e7662e630cc2aa30
#
_cell.length_a   1.000
_cell.length_b   1.000
_cell.length_c   1.000
_cell.angle_alpha   90.00
_cell.angle_beta   90.00
_cell.angle_gamma   90.00
#
_symmetry.space_group_name_H-M   'P 1'
#
loop_
_entity.id
_entity.type
_entity.pdbx_description
1 polymer ?
#
loop_
_entity_poly.entity_id
_entity_poly.type
_entity_poly.pdbx_seq_one_letter_code
_entity_poly.pdbx_strand_id
1 'polypeptide(L)'
;MDDLTLRYYEAEMRHLREAGKEFARAHPDRAAMLNLDKTGARDPYVERLFEGFAFLMGRLREKLDDDLPELTEGLVSLLWPHYMRTIPSLSVVAFSPEWQQLRKMEMLEEGFSVLSRPVGPQKTVCQYRTTREVPLQPLHLADARLQTEPDGRAAIRLRFDCPDKVDWSKAGIDKVAIYLDAESPVASALHLAMTRRVHAMYARHSETRTERVRFDGWCKPMGFDDTDRLWPKGDSAFSGYQLLLEYFSFRQKFMFVELRGLEMTGLSAKNTWFEIDIVLNDGWPSDLPFETENFRLHCAPVINLFPLEADPLTPDPLQNEYLLRPMRVQDGHTEIYSVDDIHGAVKNGKHPYVPFTSFRHRGGMMRFDAPERYFHTRVKRGPSGLYDTWLILGGKSFELEQLSQSPESLSIRITGTNGQLPRRSLESTLLDRVVKAGKVPVKVMNLKVPTLPLYPPANDRFHWRVMSHLGSSFLSMMDNPEVLRGTLALYDWTDDEMNRRRLEAIVAVKHTLIRRFERGFMLRGVDIEITLNADNFAGEGDVTLFGEMLHRFFAIYADVHLFNQLTLVLQPTGKRLRWKENHSQHIPG
;
A
#
# COMPACT_ATOMS: atom_id res chain seq x y z
N MET A 1 -27.92 -2.14 -27.82
CA MET A 1 -28.37 -1.85 -26.45
C MET A 1 -27.38 -2.55 -25.55
N ASP A 2 -26.70 -1.81 -24.67
CA ASP A 2 -25.74 -2.43 -23.76
C ASP A 2 -26.43 -3.42 -22.83
N ASP A 3 -25.76 -4.50 -22.43
CA ASP A 3 -26.29 -5.54 -21.56
C ASP A 3 -26.81 -4.97 -20.22
N LEU A 4 -26.20 -3.88 -19.76
CA LEU A 4 -26.56 -3.15 -18.55
C LEU A 4 -27.90 -2.41 -18.71
N THR A 5 -28.06 -1.65 -19.78
CA THR A 5 -29.33 -0.93 -20.12
C THR A 5 -30.50 -1.91 -20.26
N LEU A 6 -30.23 -3.10 -20.82
CA LEU A 6 -31.23 -4.16 -20.94
C LEU A 6 -31.71 -4.68 -19.58
N ARG A 7 -30.80 -4.88 -18.63
CA ARG A 7 -31.13 -5.31 -17.26
C ARG A 7 -31.99 -4.31 -16.51
N TYR A 8 -31.68 -3.02 -16.61
CA TYR A 8 -32.50 -1.97 -16.00
C TYR A 8 -33.88 -1.90 -16.64
N TYR A 9 -33.96 -1.98 -17.96
CA TYR A 9 -35.22 -2.05 -18.69
C TYR A 9 -36.10 -3.25 -18.24
N GLU A 10 -35.51 -4.44 -18.16
CA GLU A 10 -36.24 -5.63 -17.73
C GLU A 10 -36.72 -5.55 -16.26
N ALA A 11 -35.93 -4.95 -15.38
CA ALA A 11 -36.29 -4.72 -13.99
C ALA A 11 -37.49 -3.76 -13.89
N GLU A 12 -37.46 -2.64 -14.62
CA GLU A 12 -38.55 -1.66 -14.63
C GLU A 12 -39.81 -2.20 -15.30
N MET A 13 -39.69 -2.99 -16.37
CA MET A 13 -40.83 -3.67 -16.98
C MET A 13 -41.51 -4.63 -16.01
N ARG A 14 -40.73 -5.37 -15.21
CA ARG A 14 -41.26 -6.28 -14.17
C ARG A 14 -41.98 -5.47 -13.10
N HIS A 15 -41.42 -4.38 -12.64
CA HIS A 15 -42.02 -3.48 -11.65
C HIS A 15 -43.35 -2.90 -12.14
N LEU A 16 -43.39 -2.37 -13.36
CA LEU A 16 -44.61 -1.83 -13.96
C LEU A 16 -45.71 -2.89 -14.13
N ARG A 17 -45.33 -4.11 -14.49
CA ARG A 17 -46.29 -5.23 -14.59
C ARG A 17 -46.84 -5.62 -13.23
N GLU A 18 -46.06 -5.59 -12.17
CA GLU A 18 -46.52 -5.85 -10.81
C GLU A 18 -47.41 -4.74 -10.28
N ALA A 19 -46.98 -3.48 -10.46
CA ALA A 19 -47.78 -2.31 -10.10
C ALA A 19 -49.12 -2.26 -10.85
N GLY A 20 -49.13 -2.66 -12.13
CA GLY A 20 -50.34 -2.79 -12.93
C GLY A 20 -51.31 -3.82 -12.36
N LYS A 21 -50.82 -4.97 -11.85
CA LYS A 21 -51.63 -5.99 -11.16
C LYS A 21 -52.18 -5.50 -9.82
N GLU A 22 -51.40 -4.74 -9.06
CA GLU A 22 -51.85 -4.14 -7.80
C GLU A 22 -52.93 -3.07 -8.05
N PHE A 23 -52.72 -2.22 -9.07
CA PHE A 23 -53.72 -1.25 -9.50
C PHE A 23 -55.02 -1.91 -9.96
N ALA A 24 -54.93 -3.02 -10.69
CA ALA A 24 -56.10 -3.79 -11.13
C ALA A 24 -56.90 -4.37 -9.97
N ARG A 25 -56.22 -4.78 -8.90
CA ARG A 25 -56.88 -5.27 -7.66
C ARG A 25 -57.55 -4.13 -6.89
N ALA A 26 -56.93 -2.96 -6.85
CA ALA A 26 -57.46 -1.79 -6.13
C ALA A 26 -58.57 -1.07 -6.88
N HIS A 27 -58.55 -1.11 -8.23
CA HIS A 27 -59.46 -0.37 -9.09
C HIS A 27 -59.97 -1.25 -10.27
N PRO A 28 -60.77 -2.28 -10.05
CA PRO A 28 -61.16 -3.26 -11.07
C PRO A 28 -61.90 -2.63 -12.24
N ASP A 29 -62.79 -1.67 -12.00
CA ASP A 29 -63.57 -1.01 -13.06
C ASP A 29 -62.67 -0.19 -14.03
N ARG A 30 -61.64 0.45 -13.53
CA ARG A 30 -60.72 1.22 -14.36
C ARG A 30 -59.67 0.33 -15.05
N ALA A 31 -59.27 -0.74 -14.41
CA ALA A 31 -58.33 -1.71 -14.95
C ALA A 31 -58.93 -2.53 -16.08
N ALA A 32 -60.26 -2.81 -16.03
CA ALA A 32 -60.99 -3.49 -17.09
C ALA A 32 -60.97 -2.70 -18.43
N MET A 33 -61.00 -1.37 -18.38
CA MET A 33 -60.88 -0.52 -19.58
C MET A 33 -59.51 -0.62 -20.27
N LEU A 34 -58.46 -0.95 -19.51
CA LEU A 34 -57.06 -1.04 -19.99
C LEU A 34 -56.57 -2.50 -20.12
N ASN A 35 -57.47 -3.49 -19.86
CA ASN A 35 -57.14 -4.92 -19.84
C ASN A 35 -55.88 -5.30 -19.02
N LEU A 36 -55.64 -4.59 -17.90
CA LEU A 36 -54.46 -4.79 -17.05
C LEU A 36 -54.47 -6.12 -16.23
N ASP A 37 -55.63 -6.75 -16.08
CA ASP A 37 -55.88 -7.93 -15.29
C ASP A 37 -55.61 -9.24 -16.05
N LYS A 38 -55.55 -9.24 -17.39
CA LYS A 38 -55.38 -10.42 -18.23
C LYS A 38 -53.97 -10.57 -18.78
N THR A 39 -53.28 -11.59 -18.34
CA THR A 39 -51.99 -11.99 -18.89
C THR A 39 -52.15 -12.52 -20.32
N GLY A 40 -51.73 -11.78 -21.35
CA GLY A 40 -51.76 -12.19 -22.76
C GLY A 40 -52.83 -11.54 -23.63
N ALA A 41 -53.73 -10.68 -23.08
CA ALA A 41 -54.78 -9.95 -23.83
C ALA A 41 -54.76 -8.46 -23.47
N ARG A 42 -53.60 -7.91 -23.16
CA ARG A 42 -53.43 -6.44 -22.89
C ARG A 42 -53.58 -5.66 -24.16
N ASP A 43 -54.05 -4.42 -24.02
CA ASP A 43 -54.06 -3.47 -25.13
C ASP A 43 -52.63 -3.24 -25.63
N PRO A 44 -52.31 -3.48 -26.91
CA PRO A 44 -50.99 -3.28 -27.47
C PRO A 44 -50.47 -1.84 -27.31
N TYR A 45 -51.33 -0.85 -27.24
CA TYR A 45 -50.92 0.54 -27.00
C TYR A 45 -50.48 0.77 -25.55
N VAL A 46 -51.14 0.15 -24.59
CA VAL A 46 -50.75 0.21 -23.17
C VAL A 46 -49.41 -0.53 -22.95
N GLU A 47 -49.20 -1.64 -23.62
CA GLU A 47 -47.93 -2.38 -23.50
C GLU A 47 -46.78 -1.60 -24.13
N ARG A 48 -46.96 -0.98 -25.27
CA ARG A 48 -45.96 -0.06 -25.85
C ARG A 48 -45.69 1.18 -24.99
N LEU A 49 -46.68 1.69 -24.29
CA LEU A 49 -46.49 2.79 -23.35
C LEU A 49 -45.65 2.34 -22.15
N PHE A 50 -45.91 1.14 -21.63
CA PHE A 50 -45.09 0.56 -20.57
C PHE A 50 -43.66 0.28 -21.02
N GLU A 51 -43.45 -0.21 -22.24
CA GLU A 51 -42.12 -0.39 -22.83
C GLU A 51 -41.36 0.93 -22.94
N GLY A 52 -42.01 1.97 -23.46
CA GLY A 52 -41.42 3.29 -23.57
C GLY A 52 -41.10 3.92 -22.21
N PHE A 53 -41.99 3.78 -21.23
CA PHE A 53 -41.78 4.26 -19.88
C PHE A 53 -40.69 3.47 -19.15
N ALA A 54 -40.69 2.15 -19.25
CA ALA A 54 -39.64 1.28 -18.68
C ALA A 54 -38.27 1.60 -19.28
N PHE A 55 -38.22 1.91 -20.60
CA PHE A 55 -36.98 2.31 -21.24
C PHE A 55 -36.46 3.63 -20.68
N LEU A 56 -37.33 4.65 -20.57
CA LEU A 56 -36.93 5.95 -20.01
C LEU A 56 -36.54 5.86 -18.54
N MET A 57 -37.31 5.12 -17.73
CA MET A 57 -36.99 4.93 -16.31
C MET A 57 -35.74 4.09 -16.11
N GLY A 58 -35.54 3.04 -16.94
CA GLY A 58 -34.33 2.25 -16.94
C GLY A 58 -33.09 3.10 -17.24
N ARG A 59 -33.17 3.98 -18.26
CA ARG A 59 -32.12 4.95 -18.59
C ARG A 59 -31.88 5.98 -17.48
N LEU A 60 -32.94 6.44 -16.83
CA LEU A 60 -32.83 7.38 -15.70
C LEU A 60 -32.17 6.72 -14.51
N ARG A 61 -32.55 5.47 -14.22
CA ARG A 61 -31.99 4.68 -13.12
C ARG A 61 -30.55 4.31 -13.37
N GLU A 62 -30.20 3.87 -14.58
CA GLU A 62 -28.83 3.66 -15.03
C GLU A 62 -27.99 4.92 -14.78
N LYS A 63 -28.50 6.11 -15.19
CA LYS A 63 -27.80 7.37 -14.99
C LYS A 63 -27.69 7.77 -13.53
N LEU A 64 -28.70 7.52 -12.70
CA LEU A 64 -28.65 7.79 -11.26
C LEU A 64 -27.69 6.84 -10.55
N ASP A 65 -27.64 5.57 -10.95
CA ASP A 65 -26.70 4.58 -10.39
C ASP A 65 -25.25 4.88 -10.86
N ASP A 66 -25.04 5.48 -12.02
CA ASP A 66 -23.75 5.97 -12.51
C ASP A 66 -23.30 7.28 -11.82
N ASP A 67 -24.22 8.20 -11.53
CA ASP A 67 -23.89 9.49 -10.91
C ASP A 67 -23.58 9.37 -9.40
N LEU A 68 -24.18 8.39 -8.70
CA LEU A 68 -23.93 8.15 -7.27
C LEU A 68 -22.51 7.65 -6.99
N PRO A 69 -21.97 6.66 -7.74
CA PRO A 69 -20.57 6.26 -7.63
C PRO A 69 -19.60 7.42 -7.88
N GLU A 70 -19.86 8.30 -8.85
CA GLU A 70 -19.01 9.45 -9.13
C GLU A 70 -18.90 10.41 -7.94
N LEU A 71 -19.99 10.64 -7.24
CA LEU A 71 -20.02 11.53 -6.07
C LEU A 71 -19.27 10.89 -4.89
N THR A 72 -19.48 9.58 -4.64
CA THR A 72 -18.77 8.84 -3.59
C THR A 72 -17.30 8.66 -3.92
N GLU A 73 -16.95 8.39 -5.17
CA GLU A 73 -15.58 8.34 -5.68
C GLU A 73 -14.88 9.69 -5.50
N GLY A 74 -15.56 10.79 -5.84
CA GLY A 74 -15.07 12.14 -5.63
C GLY A 74 -14.80 12.45 -4.16
N LEU A 75 -15.68 12.03 -3.25
CA LEU A 75 -15.49 12.20 -1.80
C LEU A 75 -14.35 11.34 -1.27
N VAL A 76 -14.27 10.07 -1.66
CA VAL A 76 -13.18 9.18 -1.25
C VAL A 76 -11.85 9.67 -1.80
N SER A 77 -11.79 10.11 -3.05
CA SER A 77 -10.57 10.66 -3.65
C SER A 77 -10.10 11.96 -3.00
N LEU A 78 -11.03 12.75 -2.46
CA LEU A 78 -10.71 13.96 -1.70
C LEU A 78 -10.15 13.63 -0.33
N LEU A 79 -10.72 12.64 0.37
CA LEU A 79 -10.31 12.24 1.71
C LEU A 79 -9.10 11.30 1.70
N TRP A 80 -9.05 10.38 0.73
CA TRP A 80 -7.99 9.36 0.58
C TRP A 80 -7.63 9.10 -0.88
N PRO A 81 -6.86 9.96 -1.50
CA PRO A 81 -6.48 9.82 -2.91
C PRO A 81 -5.75 8.51 -3.21
N HIS A 82 -5.05 7.92 -2.25
CA HIS A 82 -4.36 6.63 -2.43
C HIS A 82 -5.28 5.44 -2.55
N TYR A 83 -6.47 5.53 -1.95
CA TYR A 83 -7.46 4.46 -1.97
C TYR A 83 -8.11 4.27 -3.33
N MET A 84 -8.02 5.30 -4.19
CA MET A 84 -8.53 5.29 -5.56
C MET A 84 -7.45 5.04 -6.59
N ARG A 85 -6.20 4.79 -6.15
CA ARG A 85 -5.07 4.57 -7.04
C ARG A 85 -4.71 3.09 -7.09
N THR A 86 -4.26 2.64 -8.25
CA THR A 86 -3.65 1.32 -8.44
C THR A 86 -2.45 1.15 -7.51
N ILE A 87 -2.31 -0.01 -6.89
CA ILE A 87 -1.05 -0.42 -6.25
C ILE A 87 -0.18 -1.02 -7.36
N PRO A 88 0.92 -0.37 -7.76
CA PRO A 88 1.75 -0.85 -8.85
C PRO A 88 2.48 -2.15 -8.51
N SER A 89 3.07 -2.78 -9.51
CA SER A 89 3.92 -3.95 -9.31
C SER A 89 5.08 -3.65 -8.37
N LEU A 90 5.29 -4.54 -7.41
CA LEU A 90 6.28 -4.46 -6.32
C LEU A 90 7.23 -5.65 -6.38
N SER A 91 8.46 -5.47 -5.94
CA SER A 91 9.45 -6.53 -5.76
C SER A 91 10.43 -6.17 -4.65
N VAL A 92 11.33 -7.09 -4.30
CA VAL A 92 12.52 -6.83 -3.47
C VAL A 92 13.75 -7.08 -4.32
N VAL A 93 14.67 -6.11 -4.31
CA VAL A 93 15.96 -6.25 -5.00
C VAL A 93 17.11 -6.28 -4.00
N ALA A 94 18.14 -7.04 -4.34
CA ALA A 94 19.43 -7.04 -3.66
C ALA A 94 20.44 -6.28 -4.52
N PHE A 95 21.18 -5.39 -3.90
CA PHE A 95 22.32 -4.70 -4.47
C PHE A 95 23.60 -5.38 -4.01
N SER A 96 24.43 -5.79 -4.96
CA SER A 96 25.73 -6.43 -4.68
C SER A 96 26.85 -5.46 -5.05
N PRO A 97 27.32 -4.63 -4.11
CA PRO A 97 28.48 -3.78 -4.33
C PRO A 97 29.74 -4.65 -4.35
N GLU A 98 30.82 -4.14 -4.93
CA GLU A 98 32.16 -4.72 -4.76
C GLU A 98 32.67 -4.36 -3.35
N TRP A 99 32.10 -5.02 -2.33
CA TRP A 99 32.31 -4.68 -0.92
C TRP A 99 33.78 -4.64 -0.47
N GLN A 100 34.63 -5.42 -1.13
CA GLN A 100 36.07 -5.44 -0.88
C GLN A 100 36.75 -4.10 -1.20
N GLN A 101 36.18 -3.31 -2.08
CA GLN A 101 36.68 -1.98 -2.43
C GLN A 101 36.11 -0.86 -1.58
N LEU A 102 35.02 -1.13 -0.86
CA LEU A 102 34.40 -0.15 0.03
C LEU A 102 35.27 0.05 1.30
N ARG A 103 35.48 1.30 1.68
CA ARG A 103 36.16 1.67 2.94
C ARG A 103 35.24 2.43 3.89
N LYS A 104 34.12 2.89 3.40
CA LYS A 104 33.08 3.62 4.11
C LYS A 104 31.72 3.26 3.50
N MET A 105 30.66 3.63 4.15
CA MET A 105 29.31 3.50 3.62
C MET A 105 29.11 4.44 2.42
N GLU A 106 28.48 3.93 1.38
CA GLU A 106 27.96 4.73 0.27
C GLU A 106 26.43 4.59 0.25
N MET A 107 25.72 5.69 -0.02
CA MET A 107 24.26 5.71 0.02
C MET A 107 23.68 5.68 -1.38
N LEU A 108 22.79 4.74 -1.65
CA LEU A 108 21.86 4.82 -2.77
C LEU A 108 20.62 5.58 -2.30
N GLU A 109 20.31 6.67 -2.96
CA GLU A 109 19.17 7.52 -2.63
C GLU A 109 17.83 6.81 -2.88
N GLU A 110 16.80 7.22 -2.16
CA GLU A 110 15.42 6.83 -2.47
C GLU A 110 15.07 7.20 -3.92
N GLY A 111 14.31 6.33 -4.60
CA GLY A 111 13.99 6.53 -6.01
C GLY A 111 15.08 6.08 -6.98
N PHE A 112 16.13 5.39 -6.51
CA PHE A 112 17.15 4.83 -7.38
C PHE A 112 16.54 3.87 -8.40
N SER A 113 16.80 4.12 -9.70
CA SER A 113 16.14 3.43 -10.81
C SER A 113 16.80 2.10 -11.14
N VAL A 114 15.97 1.05 -11.13
CA VAL A 114 16.32 -0.32 -11.52
C VAL A 114 15.48 -0.69 -12.73
N LEU A 115 16.10 -1.30 -13.74
CA LEU A 115 15.46 -1.69 -14.98
C LEU A 115 15.36 -3.20 -15.11
N SER A 116 14.26 -3.64 -15.73
CA SER A 116 14.12 -5.03 -16.13
C SER A 116 14.92 -5.36 -17.41
N ARG A 117 15.10 -6.64 -17.66
CA ARG A 117 15.32 -7.10 -19.03
C ARG A 117 14.08 -6.75 -19.88
N PRO A 118 14.23 -6.69 -21.21
CA PRO A 118 13.09 -6.48 -22.09
C PRO A 118 12.02 -7.55 -21.89
N VAL A 119 10.77 -7.12 -21.69
CA VAL A 119 9.60 -7.97 -21.39
C VAL A 119 8.61 -7.92 -22.55
N GLY A 120 8.02 -9.06 -22.87
CA GLY A 120 6.96 -9.18 -23.86
C GLY A 120 7.40 -9.03 -25.33
N PRO A 121 6.46 -9.13 -26.29
CA PRO A 121 6.77 -9.12 -27.73
C PRO A 121 7.41 -7.82 -28.22
N GLN A 122 7.08 -6.70 -27.58
CA GLN A 122 7.60 -5.38 -27.94
C GLN A 122 8.90 -5.03 -27.24
N LYS A 123 9.45 -5.96 -26.43
CA LYS A 123 10.72 -5.81 -25.69
C LYS A 123 10.74 -4.56 -24.82
N THR A 124 9.62 -4.27 -24.15
CA THR A 124 9.50 -3.13 -23.26
C THR A 124 10.35 -3.33 -22.00
N VAL A 125 11.10 -2.30 -21.62
CA VAL A 125 11.90 -2.30 -20.40
C VAL A 125 11.04 -1.68 -19.27
N CYS A 126 10.76 -2.49 -18.25
CA CYS A 126 10.02 -2.00 -17.07
C CYS A 126 10.98 -1.29 -16.12
N GLN A 127 10.58 -0.11 -15.65
CA GLN A 127 11.38 0.70 -14.75
C GLN A 127 10.80 0.65 -13.34
N TYR A 128 11.66 0.28 -12.39
CA TYR A 128 11.36 0.29 -10.96
C TYR A 128 12.21 1.33 -10.25
N ARG A 129 11.79 1.78 -9.10
CA ARG A 129 12.58 2.65 -8.21
C ARG A 129 12.57 2.10 -6.79
N THR A 130 13.67 2.31 -6.05
CA THR A 130 13.72 2.00 -4.62
C THR A 130 12.75 2.88 -3.84
N THR A 131 12.11 2.30 -2.82
CA THR A 131 11.13 3.00 -1.99
C THR A 131 11.76 3.64 -0.75
N ARG A 132 13.06 3.43 -0.55
CA ARG A 132 13.85 3.99 0.55
C ARG A 132 15.33 4.06 0.16
N GLU A 133 16.09 4.76 0.97
CA GLU A 133 17.53 4.76 0.87
C GLU A 133 18.14 3.39 1.17
N VAL A 134 19.23 3.05 0.47
CA VAL A 134 19.94 1.78 0.66
C VAL A 134 21.40 2.07 1.02
N PRO A 135 21.80 1.86 2.29
CA PRO A 135 23.20 1.98 2.69
C PRO A 135 24.01 0.80 2.16
N LEU A 136 24.98 1.06 1.30
CA LEU A 136 25.97 0.10 0.85
C LEU A 136 27.14 0.11 1.83
N GLN A 137 27.17 -0.86 2.70
CA GLN A 137 28.15 -0.98 3.76
C GLN A 137 29.32 -1.88 3.33
N PRO A 138 30.54 -1.67 3.87
CA PRO A 138 31.69 -2.52 3.59
C PRO A 138 31.61 -3.86 4.35
N LEU A 139 30.49 -4.57 4.17
CA LEU A 139 30.15 -5.82 4.85
C LEU A 139 29.68 -6.87 3.85
N HIS A 140 30.09 -8.09 4.08
CA HIS A 140 29.55 -9.25 3.39
C HIS A 140 29.13 -10.30 4.43
N LEU A 141 27.89 -10.77 4.39
CA LEU A 141 27.44 -11.87 5.23
C LEU A 141 27.98 -13.18 4.64
N ALA A 142 28.97 -13.73 5.30
CA ALA A 142 29.68 -14.91 4.83
C ALA A 142 29.05 -16.22 5.32
N ASP A 143 28.45 -16.22 6.51
CA ASP A 143 27.85 -17.41 7.11
C ASP A 143 26.73 -17.03 8.08
N ALA A 144 25.67 -17.82 8.10
CA ALA A 144 24.60 -17.75 9.09
C ALA A 144 24.20 -19.16 9.51
N ARG A 145 24.29 -19.45 10.80
CA ARG A 145 24.04 -20.80 11.31
C ARG A 145 23.41 -20.80 12.69
N LEU A 146 22.68 -21.87 12.96
CA LEU A 146 22.13 -22.14 14.26
C LEU A 146 23.20 -22.77 15.16
N GLN A 147 23.28 -22.31 16.40
CA GLN A 147 24.10 -22.90 17.43
C GLN A 147 23.27 -23.16 18.68
N THR A 148 23.74 -24.12 19.51
CA THR A 148 23.14 -24.38 20.80
C THR A 148 24.12 -23.90 21.87
N GLU A 149 23.64 -23.06 22.77
CA GLU A 149 24.38 -22.59 23.93
C GLU A 149 24.50 -23.72 24.98
N PRO A 150 25.47 -23.65 25.88
CA PRO A 150 25.64 -24.65 26.95
C PRO A 150 24.43 -24.80 27.88
N ASP A 151 23.60 -23.77 27.97
CA ASP A 151 22.34 -23.76 28.74
C ASP A 151 21.13 -24.29 27.97
N GLY A 152 21.33 -24.76 26.72
CA GLY A 152 20.30 -25.32 25.85
C GLY A 152 19.56 -24.31 25.02
N ARG A 153 19.85 -23.01 25.14
CA ARG A 153 19.25 -21.98 24.30
C ARG A 153 19.78 -22.03 22.87
N ALA A 154 18.95 -21.60 21.93
CA ALA A 154 19.40 -21.44 20.56
C ALA A 154 20.10 -20.08 20.38
N ALA A 155 21.10 -20.04 19.52
CA ALA A 155 21.74 -18.80 19.08
C ALA A 155 21.85 -18.77 17.55
N ILE A 156 21.45 -17.66 16.95
CA ILE A 156 21.66 -17.39 15.52
C ILE A 156 23.02 -16.69 15.42
N ARG A 157 24.00 -17.36 14.80
CA ARG A 157 25.31 -16.80 14.54
C ARG A 157 25.36 -16.22 13.14
N LEU A 158 25.69 -14.94 13.03
CA LEU A 158 25.91 -14.23 11.78
C LEU A 158 27.38 -13.84 11.67
N ARG A 159 28.05 -14.29 10.60
CA ARG A 159 29.44 -13.92 10.31
C ARG A 159 29.50 -12.92 9.18
N PHE A 160 30.15 -11.81 9.45
CA PHE A 160 30.41 -10.75 8.51
C PHE A 160 31.89 -10.68 8.15
N ASP A 161 32.21 -10.76 6.87
CA ASP A 161 33.54 -10.47 6.35
C ASP A 161 33.63 -8.98 5.97
N CYS A 162 34.79 -8.38 6.20
CA CYS A 162 35.06 -6.96 6.02
C CYS A 162 36.33 -6.78 5.19
N PRO A 163 36.43 -5.72 4.38
CA PRO A 163 37.68 -5.39 3.69
C PRO A 163 38.73 -4.87 4.66
N ASP A 164 39.99 -4.89 4.24
CA ASP A 164 41.07 -4.29 5.01
C ASP A 164 40.92 -2.78 5.15
N LYS A 165 41.28 -2.24 6.30
CA LYS A 165 41.34 -0.79 6.58
C LYS A 165 40.00 -0.06 6.43
N VAL A 166 38.93 -0.64 6.95
CA VAL A 166 37.62 0.02 7.02
C VAL A 166 37.67 1.20 7.98
N ASP A 167 37.11 2.33 7.57
CA ASP A 167 36.81 3.46 8.45
C ASP A 167 35.46 3.20 9.15
N TRP A 168 35.50 2.54 10.30
CA TRP A 168 34.29 2.15 11.04
C TRP A 168 33.44 3.34 11.48
N SER A 169 34.04 4.53 11.63
CA SER A 169 33.27 5.75 11.94
C SER A 169 32.37 6.22 10.80
N LYS A 170 32.66 5.77 9.58
CA LYS A 170 31.91 6.11 8.36
C LYS A 170 31.32 4.88 7.66
N ALA A 171 31.39 3.72 8.29
CA ALA A 171 30.88 2.47 7.70
C ALA A 171 29.38 2.27 7.93
N GLY A 172 28.72 3.09 8.76
CA GLY A 172 27.30 3.03 9.02
C GLY A 172 26.83 1.77 9.73
N ILE A 173 27.69 1.18 10.60
CA ILE A 173 27.39 -0.05 11.33
C ILE A 173 26.43 0.16 12.51
N ASP A 174 26.07 1.38 12.85
CA ASP A 174 25.03 1.69 13.82
C ASP A 174 23.66 1.12 13.41
N LYS A 175 23.47 0.91 12.11
CA LYS A 175 22.22 0.37 11.50
C LYS A 175 22.57 -0.55 10.35
N VAL A 176 22.42 -1.85 10.54
CA VAL A 176 22.60 -2.84 9.47
C VAL A 176 21.26 -3.50 9.15
N ALA A 177 20.71 -3.17 7.98
CA ALA A 177 19.45 -3.74 7.51
C ALA A 177 19.69 -5.12 6.89
N ILE A 178 18.94 -6.11 7.37
CA ILE A 178 18.96 -7.50 6.90
C ILE A 178 17.58 -7.85 6.37
N TYR A 179 17.51 -8.31 5.14
CA TYR A 179 16.29 -8.88 4.55
C TYR A 179 16.25 -10.38 4.80
N LEU A 180 15.13 -10.89 5.31
CA LEU A 180 14.90 -12.30 5.60
C LEU A 180 14.29 -12.96 4.35
N ASP A 181 15.17 -13.49 3.48
CA ASP A 181 14.82 -14.08 2.19
C ASP A 181 14.54 -15.59 2.35
N ALA A 182 13.39 -15.90 2.92
CA ALA A 182 12.95 -17.28 3.11
C ALA A 182 11.47 -17.44 2.76
N GLU A 183 10.97 -18.67 2.79
CA GLU A 183 9.55 -18.96 2.76
C GLU A 183 8.84 -18.40 4.00
N SER A 184 7.54 -18.11 3.87
CA SER A 184 6.78 -17.37 4.89
C SER A 184 6.92 -17.93 6.32
N PRO A 185 6.85 -19.25 6.58
CA PRO A 185 7.03 -19.79 7.93
C PRO A 185 8.41 -19.49 8.52
N VAL A 186 9.48 -19.75 7.74
CA VAL A 186 10.87 -19.54 8.19
C VAL A 186 11.17 -18.04 8.35
N ALA A 187 10.81 -17.22 7.36
CA ALA A 187 11.01 -15.77 7.42
C ALA A 187 10.33 -15.14 8.63
N SER A 188 9.07 -15.53 8.90
CA SER A 188 8.31 -15.04 10.04
C SER A 188 8.90 -15.52 11.39
N ALA A 189 9.38 -16.75 11.45
CA ALA A 189 10.04 -17.29 12.64
C ALA A 189 11.36 -16.56 12.91
N LEU A 190 12.19 -16.33 11.90
CA LEU A 190 13.42 -15.53 11.99
C LEU A 190 13.13 -14.11 12.45
N HIS A 191 12.12 -13.47 11.86
CA HIS A 191 11.69 -12.13 12.25
C HIS A 191 11.29 -12.07 13.73
N LEU A 192 10.46 -13.01 14.19
CA LEU A 192 10.07 -13.12 15.60
C LEU A 192 11.27 -13.34 16.51
N ALA A 193 12.16 -14.28 16.14
CA ALA A 193 13.35 -14.63 16.93
C ALA A 193 14.26 -13.41 17.12
N MET A 194 14.56 -12.70 16.03
CA MET A 194 15.47 -11.56 16.06
C MET A 194 14.87 -10.30 16.70
N THR A 195 13.56 -10.10 16.62
CA THR A 195 12.95 -8.85 17.11
C THR A 195 12.35 -8.93 18.51
N ARG A 196 11.88 -10.10 18.94
CA ARG A 196 11.15 -10.24 20.21
C ARG A 196 11.65 -11.34 21.15
N ARG A 197 12.47 -12.28 20.66
CA ARG A 197 12.95 -13.41 21.46
C ARG A 197 14.45 -13.34 21.78
N VAL A 198 15.07 -12.19 21.61
CA VAL A 198 16.48 -12.00 21.93
C VAL A 198 16.67 -11.94 23.44
N HIS A 199 17.55 -12.82 23.95
CA HIS A 199 17.99 -12.84 25.34
C HIS A 199 19.23 -11.96 25.54
N ALA A 200 20.23 -12.13 24.69
CA ALA A 200 21.49 -11.40 24.75
C ALA A 200 22.17 -11.43 23.37
N MET A 201 23.04 -10.44 23.13
CA MET A 201 23.90 -10.44 21.95
C MET A 201 25.37 -10.43 22.35
N TYR A 202 26.16 -11.19 21.62
CA TYR A 202 27.61 -11.26 21.80
C TYR A 202 28.32 -11.02 20.48
N ALA A 203 29.45 -10.34 20.54
CA ALA A 203 30.31 -10.12 19.39
C ALA A 203 31.65 -10.82 19.58
N ARG A 204 32.25 -11.27 18.47
CA ARG A 204 33.59 -11.79 18.37
C ARG A 204 34.20 -11.30 17.07
N HIS A 205 35.47 -10.92 17.06
CA HIS A 205 36.14 -10.43 15.87
C HIS A 205 37.55 -11.04 15.71
N SER A 206 38.19 -10.76 14.56
CA SER A 206 39.45 -11.40 14.16
C SER A 206 40.60 -11.25 15.17
N GLU A 207 40.60 -10.18 15.98
CA GLU A 207 41.64 -9.96 17.02
C GLU A 207 41.33 -10.72 18.33
N THR A 208 40.05 -10.93 18.67
CA THR A 208 39.62 -11.61 19.92
C THR A 208 39.21 -13.06 19.73
N ARG A 209 39.73 -13.76 18.76
CA ARG A 209 39.32 -15.07 18.21
C ARG A 209 38.62 -16.07 19.15
N THR A 210 38.94 -16.08 20.44
CA THR A 210 38.43 -17.02 21.44
C THR A 210 37.39 -16.45 22.38
N GLU A 211 37.40 -15.15 22.63
CA GLU A 211 36.51 -14.52 23.59
C GLU A 211 35.36 -13.78 22.86
N ARG A 212 34.15 -14.08 23.32
CA ARG A 212 32.96 -13.33 22.88
C ARG A 212 32.62 -12.27 23.94
N VAL A 213 32.38 -11.05 23.49
CA VAL A 213 32.05 -9.91 24.33
C VAL A 213 30.57 -9.63 24.23
N ARG A 214 29.88 -9.55 25.37
CA ARG A 214 28.48 -9.09 25.40
C ARG A 214 28.39 -7.62 25.06
N PHE A 215 27.42 -7.26 24.23
CA PHE A 215 27.11 -5.86 23.91
C PHE A 215 25.59 -5.62 23.95
N ASP A 216 25.19 -4.36 24.13
CA ASP A 216 23.78 -3.97 24.20
C ASP A 216 23.22 -3.72 22.78
N GLY A 217 23.21 -4.80 21.97
CA GLY A 217 22.60 -4.79 20.66
C GLY A 217 21.14 -5.18 20.70
N TRP A 218 20.39 -4.75 19.70
CA TRP A 218 19.00 -5.17 19.49
C TRP A 218 18.64 -5.17 18.01
N CYS A 219 17.56 -5.86 17.68
CA CYS A 219 17.01 -5.85 16.34
C CYS A 219 15.67 -5.08 16.32
N LYS A 220 15.56 -4.09 15.45
CA LYS A 220 14.32 -3.34 15.21
C LYS A 220 13.58 -3.92 14.02
N PRO A 221 12.26 -4.24 14.12
CA PRO A 221 11.47 -4.59 12.95
C PRO A 221 11.36 -3.36 12.02
N MET A 222 11.53 -3.56 10.72
CA MET A 222 11.41 -2.52 9.69
C MET A 222 10.09 -2.65 8.93
N GLY A 223 9.76 -1.64 8.15
CA GLY A 223 8.57 -1.63 7.31
C GLY A 223 7.35 -0.95 7.94
N PHE A 224 7.42 -0.56 9.22
CA PHE A 224 6.30 0.03 9.95
C PHE A 224 6.39 1.54 10.12
N ASP A 225 7.54 2.12 9.91
CA ASP A 225 7.76 3.56 10.06
C ASP A 225 7.31 4.31 8.80
N ASP A 226 7.02 5.60 8.96
CA ASP A 226 6.60 6.48 7.87
C ASP A 226 7.63 6.62 6.75
N THR A 227 8.90 6.42 7.06
CA THR A 227 10.02 6.41 6.11
C THR A 227 10.10 5.14 5.28
N ASP A 228 9.39 4.08 5.68
CA ASP A 228 9.41 2.78 5.01
C ASP A 228 8.25 2.59 4.02
N ARG A 229 7.53 3.64 3.64
CA ARG A 229 6.38 3.55 2.74
C ARG A 229 6.77 3.05 1.35
N LEU A 230 5.88 2.25 0.74
CA LEU A 230 6.11 1.73 -0.62
C LEU A 230 5.79 2.77 -1.69
N TRP A 231 4.81 3.64 -1.46
CA TRP A 231 4.43 4.72 -2.38
C TRP A 231 4.30 6.05 -1.63
N PRO A 232 4.47 7.17 -2.33
CA PRO A 232 4.46 8.49 -1.72
C PRO A 232 3.17 8.78 -0.95
N LYS A 233 3.29 9.44 0.19
CA LYS A 233 2.14 9.92 0.97
C LYS A 233 1.42 11.03 0.20
N GLY A 234 0.08 10.98 0.17
CA GLY A 234 -0.71 12.12 -0.23
C GLY A 234 -0.83 13.14 0.91
N ASP A 235 -0.99 14.41 0.57
CA ASP A 235 -1.01 15.53 1.52
C ASP A 235 -2.08 15.41 2.62
N SER A 236 -3.12 14.59 2.41
CA SER A 236 -4.26 14.43 3.32
C SER A 236 -4.44 13.01 3.90
N ALA A 237 -3.55 12.06 3.59
CA ALA A 237 -3.79 10.66 3.93
C ALA A 237 -3.34 10.31 5.35
N PHE A 238 -4.21 9.63 6.10
CA PHE A 238 -3.86 8.99 7.37
C PHE A 238 -2.90 7.82 7.14
N SER A 239 -1.72 7.89 7.74
CA SER A 239 -0.62 6.96 7.49
C SER A 239 -0.92 5.49 7.81
N GLY A 240 -1.79 5.23 8.76
CA GLY A 240 -2.04 3.86 9.17
C GLY A 240 -2.95 3.07 8.23
N TYR A 241 -3.78 3.72 7.45
CA TYR A 241 -4.57 3.04 6.42
C TYR A 241 -3.68 2.60 5.25
N GLN A 242 -2.66 3.38 4.92
CA GLN A 242 -1.64 2.97 3.96
C GLN A 242 -0.88 1.73 4.45
N LEU A 243 -0.57 1.66 5.74
CA LEU A 243 0.08 0.49 6.35
C LEU A 243 -0.74 -0.79 6.18
N LEU A 244 -2.08 -0.72 6.32
CA LEU A 244 -2.96 -1.87 6.08
C LEU A 244 -2.91 -2.32 4.61
N LEU A 245 -3.04 -1.39 3.66
CA LEU A 245 -2.92 -1.70 2.23
C LEU A 245 -1.58 -2.37 1.91
N GLU A 246 -0.48 -1.82 2.44
CA GLU A 246 0.86 -2.38 2.23
C GLU A 246 1.03 -3.75 2.88
N TYR A 247 0.43 -3.98 4.05
CA TYR A 247 0.50 -5.27 4.74
C TYR A 247 -0.19 -6.38 3.95
N PHE A 248 -1.39 -6.13 3.43
CA PHE A 248 -2.13 -7.12 2.67
C PHE A 248 -1.59 -7.29 1.24
N SER A 249 -1.06 -6.23 0.61
CA SER A 249 -0.57 -6.28 -0.77
C SER A 249 0.87 -6.77 -0.91
N PHE A 250 1.76 -6.45 0.06
CA PHE A 250 3.20 -6.76 -0.07
C PHE A 250 3.88 -7.02 1.28
N ARG A 251 3.68 -8.19 1.84
CA ARG A 251 4.22 -8.59 3.15
C ARG A 251 5.74 -8.64 3.21
N GLN A 252 6.40 -8.82 2.07
CA GLN A 252 7.88 -8.84 1.98
C GLN A 252 8.51 -7.55 2.50
N LYS A 253 7.78 -6.42 2.47
CA LYS A 253 8.20 -5.16 3.08
C LYS A 253 8.55 -5.30 4.56
N PHE A 254 7.85 -6.18 5.27
CA PHE A 254 7.97 -6.36 6.72
C PHE A 254 8.98 -7.44 7.12
N MET A 255 9.61 -8.11 6.13
CA MET A 255 10.63 -9.13 6.37
C MET A 255 12.04 -8.52 6.48
N PHE A 256 12.15 -7.26 6.86
CA PHE A 256 13.40 -6.59 7.13
C PHE A 256 13.59 -6.38 8.62
N VAL A 257 14.81 -6.59 9.07
CA VAL A 257 15.22 -6.36 10.45
C VAL A 257 16.46 -5.47 10.46
N GLU A 258 16.47 -4.44 11.28
CA GLU A 258 17.60 -3.54 11.46
C GLU A 258 18.38 -3.96 12.73
N LEU A 259 19.57 -4.49 12.54
CA LEU A 259 20.50 -4.83 13.63
C LEU A 259 21.24 -3.55 14.06
N ARG A 260 21.19 -3.25 15.35
CA ARG A 260 21.75 -2.05 15.96
C ARG A 260 22.72 -2.37 17.10
N GLY A 261 23.57 -1.41 17.43
CA GLY A 261 24.52 -1.50 18.53
C GLY A 261 25.87 -2.08 18.13
N LEU A 262 26.12 -2.34 16.84
CA LEU A 262 27.38 -2.89 16.37
C LEU A 262 28.58 -1.94 16.58
N GLU A 263 28.35 -0.65 16.69
CA GLU A 263 29.38 0.34 17.05
C GLU A 263 29.97 0.10 18.44
N MET A 264 29.24 -0.58 19.32
CA MET A 264 29.70 -0.91 20.68
C MET A 264 30.57 -2.18 20.73
N THR A 265 30.77 -2.87 19.62
CA THR A 265 31.54 -4.11 19.55
C THR A 265 33.06 -3.92 19.56
N GLY A 266 33.56 -2.71 19.50
CA GLY A 266 34.99 -2.40 19.56
C GLY A 266 35.78 -2.78 18.31
N LEU A 267 35.15 -2.76 17.12
CA LEU A 267 35.81 -3.07 15.86
C LEU A 267 36.95 -2.10 15.55
N SER A 268 38.12 -2.64 15.19
CA SER A 268 39.29 -1.90 14.76
C SER A 268 39.49 -2.00 13.24
N ALA A 269 40.26 -1.08 12.65
CA ALA A 269 40.60 -1.10 11.22
C ALA A 269 41.38 -2.36 10.78
N LYS A 270 41.84 -3.19 11.70
CA LYS A 270 42.53 -4.46 11.45
C LYS A 270 41.59 -5.65 11.37
N ASN A 271 40.32 -5.47 11.74
CA ASN A 271 39.37 -6.56 11.71
C ASN A 271 38.97 -6.86 10.26
N THR A 272 39.16 -8.11 9.86
CA THR A 272 38.77 -8.64 8.54
C THR A 272 37.47 -9.41 8.58
N TRP A 273 37.02 -9.76 9.76
CA TRP A 273 35.73 -10.39 10.01
C TRP A 273 35.27 -10.16 11.46
N PHE A 274 33.98 -10.25 11.66
CA PHE A 274 33.36 -10.35 12.98
C PHE A 274 32.15 -11.27 12.95
N GLU A 275 31.79 -11.83 14.09
CA GLU A 275 30.61 -12.67 14.29
C GLU A 275 29.73 -12.06 15.37
N ILE A 276 28.41 -12.15 15.14
CA ILE A 276 27.38 -11.77 16.10
C ILE A 276 26.58 -13.00 16.46
N ASP A 277 26.54 -13.34 17.75
CA ASP A 277 25.68 -14.38 18.30
C ASP A 277 24.43 -13.73 18.89
N ILE A 278 23.29 -13.98 18.29
CA ILE A 278 21.96 -13.55 18.78
C ILE A 278 21.39 -14.72 19.56
N VAL A 279 21.56 -14.71 20.88
CA VAL A 279 21.06 -15.75 21.78
C VAL A 279 19.58 -15.53 22.01
N LEU A 280 18.79 -16.58 21.82
CA LEU A 280 17.33 -16.54 21.94
C LEU A 280 16.87 -16.90 23.35
N ASN A 281 15.68 -16.49 23.75
CA ASN A 281 15.07 -16.89 25.03
C ASN A 281 14.76 -18.39 25.07
N ASP A 282 14.41 -18.96 23.91
CA ASP A 282 13.95 -20.34 23.74
C ASP A 282 14.80 -21.08 22.70
N GLY A 283 14.53 -22.38 22.52
CA GLY A 283 15.08 -23.16 21.42
C GLY A 283 14.54 -22.72 20.06
N TRP A 284 15.21 -23.12 19.00
CA TRP A 284 14.76 -22.94 17.62
C TRP A 284 13.93 -24.17 17.17
N PRO A 285 12.80 -23.99 16.45
CA PRO A 285 12.02 -25.10 15.93
C PRO A 285 12.84 -25.94 14.94
N SER A 286 12.89 -27.25 15.16
CA SER A 286 13.69 -28.18 14.33
C SER A 286 13.14 -28.38 12.91
N ASP A 287 11.85 -28.10 12.72
CA ASP A 287 11.11 -28.16 11.45
C ASP A 287 11.26 -26.93 10.58
N LEU A 288 11.95 -25.88 11.04
CA LEU A 288 12.18 -24.63 10.33
C LEU A 288 13.69 -24.37 10.11
N PRO A 289 14.40 -25.19 9.33
CA PRO A 289 15.81 -24.94 9.05
C PRO A 289 16.00 -23.64 8.28
N PHE A 290 17.12 -22.97 8.50
CA PHE A 290 17.54 -21.81 7.73
C PHE A 290 19.00 -21.94 7.29
N GLU A 291 19.34 -21.20 6.25
CA GLU A 291 20.65 -21.16 5.61
C GLU A 291 21.14 -19.71 5.49
N THR A 292 22.41 -19.54 5.12
CA THR A 292 23.03 -18.22 4.94
C THR A 292 22.29 -17.36 3.92
N GLU A 293 21.78 -17.97 2.87
CA GLU A 293 21.03 -17.32 1.81
C GLU A 293 19.72 -16.68 2.27
N ASN A 294 19.20 -17.10 3.43
CA ASN A 294 18.00 -16.49 4.01
C ASN A 294 18.25 -15.10 4.63
N PHE A 295 19.50 -14.69 4.74
CA PHE A 295 19.88 -13.37 5.24
C PHE A 295 20.57 -12.58 4.14
N ARG A 296 19.95 -11.50 3.70
CA ARG A 296 20.48 -10.66 2.62
C ARG A 296 20.75 -9.24 3.09
N LEU A 297 21.93 -8.73 2.78
CA LEU A 297 22.30 -7.33 3.01
C LEU A 297 21.97 -6.48 1.77
N HIS A 298 21.96 -5.16 1.95
CA HIS A 298 21.80 -4.17 0.88
C HIS A 298 20.55 -4.40 0.02
N CYS A 299 19.44 -4.77 0.65
CA CYS A 299 18.17 -5.02 -0.02
C CYS A 299 17.19 -3.87 0.19
N ALA A 300 16.34 -3.65 -0.81
CA ALA A 300 15.22 -2.70 -0.69
C ALA A 300 14.00 -3.18 -1.46
N PRO A 301 12.80 -2.82 -0.99
CA PRO A 301 11.61 -2.90 -1.81
C PRO A 301 11.72 -1.92 -2.99
N VAL A 302 11.18 -2.34 -4.13
CA VAL A 302 11.11 -1.51 -5.34
C VAL A 302 9.69 -1.51 -5.88
N ILE A 303 9.31 -0.39 -6.48
CA ILE A 303 7.98 -0.14 -7.03
C ILE A 303 8.08 0.27 -8.50
N ASN A 304 7.18 -0.25 -9.32
CA ASN A 304 7.09 0.08 -10.74
C ASN A 304 6.40 1.45 -10.93
N LEU A 305 7.11 2.51 -10.60
CA LEU A 305 6.70 3.90 -10.79
C LEU A 305 7.87 4.69 -11.38
N PHE A 306 7.60 5.46 -12.43
CA PHE A 306 8.61 6.27 -13.10
C PHE A 306 8.04 7.57 -13.65
N PRO A 307 8.83 8.66 -13.64
CA PRO A 307 8.40 9.95 -14.15
C PRO A 307 8.30 9.93 -15.67
N LEU A 308 7.26 10.55 -16.19
CA LEU A 308 6.98 10.72 -17.62
C LEU A 308 6.38 12.10 -17.88
N GLU A 309 6.27 12.43 -19.16
CA GLU A 309 5.45 13.53 -19.67
C GLU A 309 4.27 12.96 -20.45
N ALA A 310 3.13 13.61 -20.40
CA ALA A 310 2.03 13.34 -21.29
C ALA A 310 2.15 14.17 -22.58
N ASP A 311 1.47 13.75 -23.62
CA ASP A 311 1.39 14.52 -24.87
C ASP A 311 0.86 15.92 -24.54
N PRO A 312 1.44 16.98 -25.13
CA PRO A 312 0.95 18.35 -24.93
C PRO A 312 -0.52 18.48 -25.34
N LEU A 313 -1.30 19.13 -24.49
CA LEU A 313 -2.73 19.31 -24.69
C LEU A 313 -3.06 20.78 -24.96
N THR A 314 -3.89 21.03 -25.96
CA THR A 314 -4.50 22.33 -26.15
C THR A 314 -5.97 22.21 -25.76
N PRO A 315 -6.44 22.92 -24.71
CA PRO A 315 -7.85 22.89 -24.31
C PRO A 315 -8.77 23.35 -25.41
N ASP A 316 -9.85 22.60 -25.64
CA ASP A 316 -10.94 22.94 -26.57
C ASP A 316 -12.19 23.29 -25.74
N PRO A 317 -12.81 24.47 -25.93
CA PRO A 317 -14.01 24.87 -25.22
C PRO A 317 -15.20 23.90 -25.36
N LEU A 318 -15.20 23.08 -26.41
CA LEU A 318 -16.26 22.11 -26.66
C LEU A 318 -16.05 20.76 -25.99
N GLN A 319 -14.86 20.52 -25.40
CA GLN A 319 -14.54 19.28 -24.71
C GLN A 319 -14.46 19.48 -23.21
N ASN A 320 -15.19 18.66 -22.48
CA ASN A 320 -15.18 18.67 -21.01
C ASN A 320 -14.10 17.77 -20.40
N GLU A 321 -13.68 16.73 -21.12
CA GLU A 321 -12.71 15.74 -20.65
C GLU A 321 -11.68 15.47 -21.73
N TYR A 322 -10.41 15.30 -21.34
CA TYR A 322 -9.28 15.04 -22.24
C TYR A 322 -8.59 13.75 -21.86
N LEU A 323 -8.49 12.81 -22.79
CA LEU A 323 -7.71 11.57 -22.58
C LEU A 323 -6.22 11.91 -22.56
N LEU A 324 -5.56 11.63 -21.44
CA LEU A 324 -4.13 11.77 -21.32
C LEU A 324 -3.40 10.57 -21.93
N ARG A 325 -2.39 10.84 -22.75
CA ARG A 325 -1.51 9.83 -23.34
C ARG A 325 -0.07 10.07 -22.92
N PRO A 326 0.62 9.05 -22.36
CA PRO A 326 2.05 9.18 -22.07
C PRO A 326 2.85 9.40 -23.35
N MET A 327 3.76 10.39 -23.32
CA MET A 327 4.57 10.75 -24.48
C MET A 327 5.66 9.69 -24.73
N ARG A 328 5.91 9.36 -25.99
CA ARG A 328 6.99 8.43 -26.45
C ARG A 328 6.92 7.01 -25.89
N VAL A 329 5.77 6.57 -25.42
CA VAL A 329 5.57 5.20 -24.94
C VAL A 329 4.74 4.41 -25.95
N GLN A 330 5.06 3.13 -26.10
CA GLN A 330 4.28 2.26 -26.97
C GLN A 330 2.91 1.99 -26.33
N ASP A 331 1.85 2.12 -27.13
CA ASP A 331 0.48 1.90 -26.67
C ASP A 331 0.30 0.54 -26.00
N GLY A 332 -0.39 0.55 -24.87
CA GLY A 332 -0.76 -0.66 -24.13
C GLY A 332 0.27 -1.18 -23.12
N HIS A 333 1.33 -0.41 -22.80
CA HIS A 333 2.36 -0.80 -21.84
C HIS A 333 2.63 0.23 -20.75
N THR A 334 1.82 1.29 -20.68
CA THR A 334 1.96 2.30 -19.64
C THR A 334 0.59 2.82 -19.24
N GLU A 335 0.31 2.76 -17.95
CA GLU A 335 -0.83 3.39 -17.30
C GLU A 335 -0.35 4.63 -16.54
N ILE A 336 -1.19 5.64 -16.45
CA ILE A 336 -0.89 6.84 -15.66
C ILE A 336 -1.30 6.56 -14.21
N TYR A 337 -0.33 6.60 -13.31
CA TYR A 337 -0.55 6.47 -11.86
C TYR A 337 -1.03 7.77 -11.22
N SER A 338 -0.39 8.90 -11.59
CA SER A 338 -0.75 10.23 -11.11
C SER A 338 -0.39 11.31 -12.12
N VAL A 339 -1.15 12.40 -12.07
CA VAL A 339 -0.79 13.66 -12.70
C VAL A 339 -0.13 14.51 -11.63
N ASP A 340 1.15 14.80 -11.83
CA ASP A 340 1.98 15.42 -10.78
C ASP A 340 1.97 16.93 -10.87
N ASP A 341 1.95 17.47 -12.10
CA ASP A 341 2.02 18.90 -12.33
C ASP A 341 1.51 19.27 -13.74
N ILE A 342 0.77 20.37 -13.83
CA ILE A 342 0.27 20.92 -15.09
C ILE A 342 0.62 22.40 -15.16
N HIS A 343 1.28 22.79 -16.25
CA HIS A 343 1.59 24.16 -16.56
C HIS A 343 1.02 24.56 -17.93
N GLY A 344 0.23 25.60 -17.93
CA GLY A 344 -0.24 26.22 -19.16
C GLY A 344 0.74 27.29 -19.63
N ALA A 345 1.06 27.27 -20.92
CA ALA A 345 1.89 28.28 -21.56
C ALA A 345 1.04 29.19 -22.45
N VAL A 346 1.01 30.48 -22.12
CA VAL A 346 0.40 31.56 -22.90
C VAL A 346 1.49 32.54 -23.32
N LYS A 347 1.26 33.37 -24.33
CA LYS A 347 2.23 34.39 -24.81
C LYS A 347 2.83 35.26 -23.69
N ASN A 348 2.14 35.41 -22.55
CA ASN A 348 2.54 36.28 -21.44
C ASN A 348 3.10 35.54 -20.21
N GLY A 349 3.35 34.22 -20.27
CA GLY A 349 3.96 33.50 -19.16
C GLY A 349 3.47 32.06 -18.98
N LYS A 350 3.98 31.41 -17.95
CA LYS A 350 3.55 30.06 -17.53
C LYS A 350 2.64 30.19 -16.31
N HIS A 351 1.55 29.46 -16.32
CA HIS A 351 0.57 29.44 -15.23
C HIS A 351 0.38 28.01 -14.73
N PRO A 352 0.50 27.75 -13.41
CA PRO A 352 0.24 26.43 -12.84
C PRO A 352 -1.26 26.16 -12.73
N TYR A 353 -1.65 24.92 -12.99
CA TYR A 353 -2.98 24.40 -12.64
C TYR A 353 -2.89 23.71 -11.29
N VAL A 354 -3.81 24.01 -10.40
CA VAL A 354 -3.84 23.44 -9.05
C VAL A 354 -4.77 22.23 -9.03
N PRO A 355 -4.37 21.08 -8.45
CA PRO A 355 -5.26 19.95 -8.27
C PRO A 355 -6.51 20.36 -7.48
N PHE A 356 -7.71 20.00 -7.95
CA PHE A 356 -8.96 20.30 -7.27
C PHE A 356 -9.02 19.75 -5.85
N THR A 357 -8.37 18.59 -5.61
CA THR A 357 -8.26 17.95 -4.30
C THR A 357 -7.23 18.62 -3.38
N SER A 358 -6.40 19.54 -3.88
CA SER A 358 -5.39 20.22 -3.07
C SER A 358 -6.05 21.26 -2.15
N PHE A 359 -5.67 21.27 -0.88
CA PHE A 359 -6.05 22.33 0.07
C PHE A 359 -5.51 23.72 -0.30
N ARG A 360 -4.58 23.81 -1.25
CA ARG A 360 -4.02 25.09 -1.72
C ARG A 360 -5.06 26.02 -2.33
N HIS A 361 -6.11 25.47 -2.97
CA HIS A 361 -7.22 26.31 -3.45
C HIS A 361 -8.08 26.86 -2.29
N ARG A 362 -7.99 26.29 -1.07
CA ARG A 362 -8.65 26.84 0.13
C ARG A 362 -7.94 28.06 0.69
N GLY A 363 -6.67 28.29 0.36
CA GLY A 363 -5.99 29.55 0.65
C GLY A 363 -6.69 30.77 0.01
N GLY A 364 -7.47 30.55 -1.05
CA GLY A 364 -8.39 31.50 -1.64
C GLY A 364 -9.56 31.92 -0.75
N MET A 365 -9.93 31.14 0.29
CA MET A 365 -10.97 31.59 1.23
C MET A 365 -10.45 32.67 2.19
N MET A 366 -9.14 32.75 2.41
CA MET A 366 -8.52 33.81 3.24
C MET A 366 -7.96 34.96 2.40
N ARG A 367 -7.73 34.74 1.11
CA ARG A 367 -7.42 35.76 0.12
C ARG A 367 -8.52 35.67 -0.95
N PHE A 368 -9.09 36.77 -1.32
CA PHE A 368 -10.20 36.88 -2.29
C PHE A 368 -9.88 36.37 -3.72
N ASP A 369 -8.74 35.71 -3.91
CA ASP A 369 -8.29 35.14 -5.18
C ASP A 369 -8.47 33.61 -5.16
N ALA A 370 -9.62 33.14 -5.64
CA ALA A 370 -9.78 31.73 -6.02
C ALA A 370 -8.77 31.38 -7.13
N PRO A 371 -8.14 30.20 -7.14
CA PRO A 371 -7.25 29.81 -8.22
C PRO A 371 -8.02 29.90 -9.54
N GLU A 372 -7.47 30.65 -10.48
CA GLU A 372 -8.11 30.87 -11.79
C GLU A 372 -8.19 29.60 -12.61
N ARG A 373 -7.31 28.61 -12.29
CA ARG A 373 -7.13 27.35 -13.01
C ARG A 373 -6.97 26.18 -12.06
N TYR A 374 -7.79 25.14 -12.22
CA TYR A 374 -7.65 23.89 -11.50
C TYR A 374 -7.92 22.70 -12.43
N PHE A 375 -7.46 21.51 -12.00
CA PHE A 375 -7.69 20.29 -12.72
C PHE A 375 -8.19 19.18 -11.80
N HIS A 376 -8.93 18.25 -12.37
CA HIS A 376 -9.33 16.99 -11.76
C HIS A 376 -9.01 15.85 -12.71
N THR A 377 -8.69 14.66 -12.16
CA THR A 377 -8.43 13.48 -12.96
C THR A 377 -9.46 12.42 -12.67
N ARG A 378 -9.92 11.74 -13.71
CA ARG A 378 -10.84 10.63 -13.64
C ARG A 378 -10.22 9.41 -14.33
N VAL A 379 -10.31 8.25 -13.69
CA VAL A 379 -9.79 6.99 -14.23
C VAL A 379 -10.95 6.14 -14.71
N LYS A 380 -10.91 5.70 -15.96
CA LYS A 380 -11.93 4.83 -16.57
C LYS A 380 -11.24 3.61 -17.17
N ARG A 381 -11.91 2.47 -17.15
CA ARG A 381 -11.40 1.28 -17.83
C ARG A 381 -11.57 1.44 -19.34
N GLY A 382 -10.45 1.44 -20.06
CA GLY A 382 -10.43 1.58 -21.51
C GLY A 382 -10.80 0.30 -22.25
N PRO A 383 -11.04 0.38 -23.56
CA PRO A 383 -11.34 -0.79 -24.41
C PRO A 383 -10.22 -1.83 -24.46
N SER A 384 -8.98 -1.42 -24.21
CA SER A 384 -7.79 -2.30 -24.13
C SER A 384 -7.74 -3.13 -22.84
N GLY A 385 -8.66 -2.89 -21.89
CA GLY A 385 -8.64 -3.49 -20.56
C GLY A 385 -7.67 -2.82 -19.58
N LEU A 386 -6.93 -1.80 -20.02
CA LEU A 386 -6.10 -0.92 -19.19
C LEU A 386 -6.93 0.24 -18.66
N TYR A 387 -6.38 0.94 -17.67
CA TYR A 387 -7.04 2.11 -17.09
C TYR A 387 -6.57 3.39 -17.78
N ASP A 388 -7.52 4.07 -18.42
CA ASP A 388 -7.33 5.36 -19.08
C ASP A 388 -7.56 6.50 -18.09
N THR A 389 -6.67 7.49 -18.11
CA THR A 389 -6.79 8.70 -17.27
C THR A 389 -7.30 9.86 -18.09
N TRP A 390 -8.40 10.43 -17.64
CA TRP A 390 -9.04 11.60 -18.23
C TRP A 390 -8.78 12.83 -17.37
N LEU A 391 -8.45 13.92 -18.02
CA LEU A 391 -8.22 15.23 -17.41
C LEU A 391 -9.44 16.10 -17.58
N ILE A 392 -9.94 16.68 -16.50
CA ILE A 392 -11.02 17.66 -16.46
C ILE A 392 -10.43 18.97 -15.98
N LEU A 393 -10.65 20.03 -16.73
CA LEU A 393 -10.12 21.35 -16.43
C LEU A 393 -11.26 22.27 -15.97
N GLY A 394 -10.95 23.18 -15.03
CA GLY A 394 -11.93 24.13 -14.51
C GLY A 394 -11.30 25.41 -13.98
N GLY A 395 -12.15 26.37 -13.62
CA GLY A 395 -11.76 27.66 -13.07
C GLY A 395 -12.35 28.85 -13.85
N LYS A 396 -12.16 30.04 -13.33
CA LYS A 396 -12.69 31.29 -13.96
C LYS A 396 -12.13 31.54 -15.35
N SER A 397 -10.93 31.08 -15.66
CA SER A 397 -10.31 31.23 -16.99
C SER A 397 -10.86 30.27 -18.05
N PHE A 398 -11.78 29.39 -17.67
CA PHE A 398 -12.44 28.44 -18.58
C PHE A 398 -13.78 28.96 -19.16
N GLU A 399 -14.08 30.24 -18.96
CA GLU A 399 -15.21 30.87 -19.69
C GLU A 399 -14.89 30.86 -21.19
N LEU A 400 -15.87 30.41 -21.99
CA LEU A 400 -15.77 30.17 -23.44
C LEU A 400 -15.13 31.34 -24.22
N GLU A 401 -15.33 32.57 -23.77
CA GLU A 401 -14.78 33.78 -24.41
C GLU A 401 -13.29 33.95 -24.24
N GLN A 402 -12.70 33.47 -23.11
CA GLN A 402 -11.27 33.62 -22.83
C GLN A 402 -10.41 32.56 -23.54
N LEU A 403 -10.91 31.33 -23.66
CA LEU A 403 -10.24 30.24 -24.37
C LEU A 403 -10.12 30.49 -25.87
N SER A 404 -11.12 31.14 -26.47
CA SER A 404 -11.11 31.45 -27.90
C SER A 404 -10.12 32.57 -28.28
N GLN A 405 -9.74 33.44 -27.33
CA GLN A 405 -8.88 34.60 -27.59
C GLN A 405 -7.39 34.30 -27.41
N SER A 406 -7.02 33.27 -26.61
CA SER A 406 -5.62 32.90 -26.35
C SER A 406 -5.48 31.39 -26.16
N PRO A 407 -5.20 30.65 -27.24
CA PRO A 407 -4.97 29.21 -27.13
C PRO A 407 -3.79 28.95 -26.23
N GLU A 408 -4.05 28.18 -25.18
CA GLU A 408 -3.06 27.75 -24.17
C GLU A 408 -2.58 26.33 -24.49
N SER A 409 -1.26 26.09 -24.40
CA SER A 409 -0.73 24.74 -24.51
C SER A 409 -0.33 24.26 -23.12
N LEU A 410 -0.83 23.08 -22.73
CA LEU A 410 -0.55 22.46 -21.45
C LEU A 410 0.62 21.50 -21.55
N SER A 411 1.59 21.69 -20.68
CA SER A 411 2.66 20.72 -20.39
C SER A 411 2.29 19.96 -19.13
N ILE A 412 2.24 18.64 -19.21
CA ILE A 412 1.71 17.78 -18.17
C ILE A 412 2.78 16.77 -17.74
N ARG A 413 3.23 16.85 -16.50
CA ARG A 413 4.11 15.86 -15.89
C ARG A 413 3.27 14.81 -15.19
N ILE A 414 3.62 13.56 -15.43
CA ILE A 414 2.89 12.39 -14.91
C ILE A 414 3.86 11.38 -14.29
N THR A 415 3.36 10.58 -13.40
CA THR A 415 4.02 9.35 -12.98
C THR A 415 3.30 8.16 -13.63
N GLY A 416 4.06 7.30 -14.29
CA GLY A 416 3.54 6.13 -14.98
C GLY A 416 3.90 4.82 -14.29
N THR A 417 3.19 3.75 -14.68
CA THR A 417 3.46 2.36 -14.32
C THR A 417 3.33 1.47 -15.56
N ASN A 418 4.02 0.34 -15.61
CA ASN A 418 3.88 -0.62 -16.70
C ASN A 418 2.66 -1.56 -16.52
N GLY A 419 1.78 -1.27 -15.57
CA GLY A 419 0.56 -2.04 -15.33
C GLY A 419 0.86 -3.54 -15.15
N GLN A 420 0.15 -4.38 -15.89
CA GLN A 420 0.30 -5.85 -15.80
C GLN A 420 1.54 -6.41 -16.52
N LEU A 421 2.23 -5.62 -17.33
CA LEU A 421 3.32 -6.11 -18.18
C LEU A 421 4.42 -6.86 -17.41
N PRO A 422 4.88 -6.42 -16.24
CA PRO A 422 5.94 -7.11 -15.50
C PRO A 422 5.61 -8.56 -15.12
N ARG A 423 4.33 -8.93 -15.12
CA ARG A 423 3.84 -10.26 -14.73
C ARG A 423 3.13 -11.01 -15.86
N ARG A 424 2.91 -10.37 -17.00
CA ARG A 424 2.21 -10.94 -18.16
C ARG A 424 3.07 -11.92 -18.95
N SER A 425 4.38 -11.84 -18.82
CA SER A 425 5.32 -12.78 -19.40
C SER A 425 5.29 -14.10 -18.62
N LEU A 426 5.33 -15.23 -19.34
CA LEU A 426 5.53 -16.56 -18.75
C LEU A 426 6.93 -16.69 -18.12
N GLU A 427 7.88 -15.86 -18.56
CA GLU A 427 9.20 -15.76 -17.97
C GLU A 427 9.18 -14.80 -16.78
N SER A 428 9.95 -15.14 -15.74
CA SER A 428 10.11 -14.25 -14.60
C SER A 428 10.79 -12.95 -15.05
N THR A 429 10.16 -11.82 -14.75
CA THR A 429 10.77 -10.51 -15.01
C THR A 429 12.01 -10.33 -14.15
N LEU A 430 13.18 -10.22 -14.79
CA LEU A 430 14.45 -10.03 -14.11
C LEU A 430 14.83 -8.55 -14.09
N LEU A 431 15.05 -8.03 -12.87
CA LEU A 431 15.51 -6.66 -12.60
C LEU A 431 17.03 -6.72 -12.38
N ASP A 432 17.81 -6.55 -13.43
CA ASP A 432 19.27 -6.75 -13.38
C ASP A 432 20.09 -5.59 -13.94
N ARG A 433 19.45 -4.44 -14.20
CA ARG A 433 20.09 -3.26 -14.78
C ARG A 433 19.85 -2.01 -13.93
N VAL A 434 20.78 -1.08 -13.99
CA VAL A 434 20.66 0.25 -13.35
C VAL A 434 20.74 1.35 -14.41
N VAL A 435 19.98 2.43 -14.23
CA VAL A 435 19.95 3.57 -15.19
C VAL A 435 21.23 4.39 -15.12
N LYS A 436 21.72 4.62 -13.91
CA LYS A 436 22.96 5.38 -13.67
C LYS A 436 23.86 4.54 -12.77
N ALA A 437 25.08 4.29 -13.20
CA ALA A 437 26.11 3.85 -12.29
C ALA A 437 26.32 4.95 -11.25
N GLY A 438 26.06 4.63 -9.98
CA GLY A 438 26.42 5.51 -8.87
C GLY A 438 27.93 5.67 -8.77
N LYS A 439 28.42 6.27 -7.70
CA LYS A 439 29.86 6.40 -7.41
C LYS A 439 30.55 5.03 -7.30
N VAL A 440 29.78 3.99 -6.97
CA VAL A 440 30.24 2.61 -6.81
C VAL A 440 29.50 1.72 -7.80
N PRO A 441 30.21 0.84 -8.56
CA PRO A 441 29.56 -0.14 -9.41
C PRO A 441 28.78 -1.14 -8.56
N VAL A 442 27.50 -1.31 -8.87
CA VAL A 442 26.59 -2.19 -8.15
C VAL A 442 25.91 -3.11 -9.13
N LYS A 443 25.94 -4.41 -8.87
CA LYS A 443 25.05 -5.38 -9.53
C LYS A 443 23.73 -5.39 -8.79
N VAL A 444 22.63 -5.54 -9.51
CA VAL A 444 21.29 -5.61 -8.94
C VAL A 444 20.60 -6.89 -9.39
N MET A 445 19.80 -7.48 -8.53
CA MET A 445 18.99 -8.65 -8.84
C MET A 445 17.72 -8.63 -7.98
N ASN A 446 16.57 -8.94 -8.57
CA ASN A 446 15.36 -9.14 -7.77
C ASN A 446 15.39 -10.49 -7.06
N LEU A 447 15.05 -10.48 -5.78
CA LEU A 447 14.92 -11.68 -4.92
C LEU A 447 13.51 -12.28 -5.02
N LYS A 448 12.52 -11.44 -5.27
CA LYS A 448 11.13 -11.87 -5.41
C LYS A 448 10.61 -11.54 -6.81
N VAL A 449 9.77 -12.41 -7.33
CA VAL A 449 9.08 -12.16 -8.59
C VAL A 449 8.20 -10.91 -8.43
N PRO A 450 8.21 -9.98 -9.39
CA PRO A 450 7.35 -8.80 -9.33
C PRO A 450 5.87 -9.17 -9.16
N THR A 451 5.14 -8.45 -8.30
CA THR A 451 3.72 -8.68 -8.07
C THR A 451 2.88 -8.20 -9.26
N LEU A 452 1.66 -8.70 -9.37
CA LEU A 452 0.64 -8.07 -10.21
C LEU A 452 0.26 -6.70 -9.61
N PRO A 453 -0.09 -5.72 -10.44
CA PRO A 453 -0.71 -4.50 -9.92
C PRO A 453 -2.09 -4.84 -9.35
N LEU A 454 -2.47 -4.15 -8.28
CA LEU A 454 -3.79 -4.29 -7.68
C LEU A 454 -4.58 -3.02 -7.95
N TYR A 455 -5.77 -3.18 -8.49
CA TYR A 455 -6.67 -2.08 -8.80
C TYR A 455 -7.71 -1.91 -7.69
N PRO A 456 -8.17 -0.68 -7.42
CA PRO A 456 -9.24 -0.45 -6.47
C PRO A 456 -10.45 -1.32 -6.81
N PRO A 457 -11.13 -1.91 -5.82
CA PRO A 457 -12.33 -2.69 -6.06
C PRO A 457 -13.42 -1.85 -6.73
N ALA A 458 -13.94 -2.33 -7.85
CA ALA A 458 -14.95 -1.63 -8.66
C ALA A 458 -16.41 -1.90 -8.21
N ASN A 459 -16.62 -2.48 -7.04
CA ASN A 459 -17.95 -2.84 -6.56
C ASN A 459 -18.71 -1.59 -6.08
N ASP A 460 -19.96 -1.43 -6.52
CA ASP A 460 -20.84 -0.28 -6.23
C ASP A 460 -21.01 0.05 -4.74
N ARG A 461 -20.84 -0.96 -3.87
CA ARG A 461 -20.92 -0.78 -2.41
C ARG A 461 -19.58 -0.51 -1.72
N PHE A 462 -18.47 -0.63 -2.45
CA PHE A 462 -17.13 -0.49 -1.86
C PHE A 462 -16.89 0.91 -1.33
N HIS A 463 -17.12 1.94 -2.13
CA HIS A 463 -16.97 3.34 -1.71
C HIS A 463 -17.86 3.70 -0.52
N TRP A 464 -19.11 3.21 -0.51
CA TRP A 464 -20.03 3.38 0.63
C TRP A 464 -19.52 2.70 1.90
N ARG A 465 -18.96 1.51 1.79
CA ARG A 465 -18.37 0.79 2.95
C ARG A 465 -17.16 1.55 3.50
N VAL A 466 -16.32 2.08 2.62
CA VAL A 466 -15.18 2.93 3.00
C VAL A 466 -15.66 4.19 3.72
N MET A 467 -16.65 4.88 3.18
CA MET A 467 -17.21 6.09 3.81
C MET A 467 -17.89 5.78 5.14
N SER A 468 -18.62 4.67 5.23
CA SER A 468 -19.25 4.21 6.47
C SER A 468 -18.20 3.89 7.53
N HIS A 469 -17.08 3.30 7.13
CA HIS A 469 -15.95 3.04 8.03
C HIS A 469 -15.35 4.34 8.59
N LEU A 470 -15.24 5.39 7.78
CA LEU A 470 -14.80 6.72 8.24
C LEU A 470 -15.68 7.32 9.32
N GLY A 471 -16.99 7.11 9.18
CA GLY A 471 -17.97 7.57 10.17
C GLY A 471 -18.06 6.70 11.42
N SER A 472 -17.44 5.51 11.41
CA SER A 472 -17.50 4.58 12.55
C SER A 472 -16.58 5.04 13.66
N SER A 473 -17.09 5.03 14.90
CA SER A 473 -16.23 5.29 16.06
C SER A 473 -15.25 4.13 16.25
N PHE A 474 -14.03 4.44 16.70
CA PHE A 474 -13.02 3.44 17.06
C PHE A 474 -13.56 2.36 18.00
N LEU A 475 -14.37 2.75 18.99
CA LEU A 475 -14.95 1.83 19.96
C LEU A 475 -15.91 0.83 19.32
N SER A 476 -16.66 1.23 18.29
CA SER A 476 -17.57 0.29 17.58
C SER A 476 -16.83 -0.82 16.83
N MET A 477 -15.62 -0.57 16.36
CA MET A 477 -14.75 -1.62 15.78
C MET A 477 -14.28 -2.62 16.85
N MET A 478 -14.17 -2.17 18.11
CA MET A 478 -13.69 -2.99 19.23
C MET A 478 -14.80 -3.74 19.96
N ASP A 479 -16.05 -3.55 19.60
CA ASP A 479 -17.20 -4.22 20.21
C ASP A 479 -17.59 -5.52 19.49
N ASN A 480 -17.26 -5.63 18.19
CA ASN A 480 -17.69 -6.76 17.37
C ASN A 480 -16.56 -7.23 16.45
N PRO A 481 -16.17 -8.53 16.51
CA PRO A 481 -15.15 -9.09 15.64
C PRO A 481 -15.51 -9.02 14.15
N GLU A 482 -16.79 -9.07 13.79
CA GLU A 482 -17.25 -8.95 12.41
C GLU A 482 -17.01 -7.54 11.85
N VAL A 483 -17.20 -6.51 12.66
CA VAL A 483 -16.93 -5.12 12.28
C VAL A 483 -15.44 -4.93 12.06
N LEU A 484 -14.58 -5.43 12.96
CA LEU A 484 -13.13 -5.36 12.79
C LEU A 484 -12.67 -6.13 11.54
N ARG A 485 -13.15 -7.37 11.35
CA ARG A 485 -12.87 -8.15 10.13
C ARG A 485 -13.30 -7.42 8.86
N GLY A 486 -14.53 -6.90 8.85
CA GLY A 486 -15.08 -6.16 7.72
C GLY A 486 -14.28 -4.88 7.41
N THR A 487 -13.81 -4.20 8.44
CA THR A 487 -12.95 -3.02 8.31
C THR A 487 -11.60 -3.38 7.69
N LEU A 488 -10.92 -4.38 8.22
CA LEU A 488 -9.61 -4.81 7.70
C LEU A 488 -9.73 -5.36 6.28
N ALA A 489 -10.81 -6.07 5.97
CA ALA A 489 -11.07 -6.61 4.63
C ALA A 489 -11.22 -5.54 3.55
N LEU A 490 -11.55 -4.29 3.89
CA LEU A 490 -11.56 -3.19 2.93
C LEU A 490 -10.17 -2.87 2.38
N TYR A 491 -9.12 -3.22 3.12
CA TYR A 491 -7.72 -2.96 2.76
C TYR A 491 -7.02 -4.17 2.12
N ASP A 492 -7.71 -5.31 2.03
CA ASP A 492 -7.23 -6.47 1.27
C ASP A 492 -7.83 -6.45 -0.14
N TRP A 493 -7.05 -5.99 -1.11
CA TRP A 493 -7.42 -5.98 -2.53
C TRP A 493 -6.89 -7.20 -3.26
N THR A 494 -6.33 -8.14 -2.51
CA THR A 494 -5.82 -9.41 -3.03
C THR A 494 -6.89 -10.49 -2.90
N ASP A 495 -6.84 -11.49 -3.78
CA ASP A 495 -7.61 -12.72 -3.62
C ASP A 495 -6.79 -13.79 -2.86
N ASP A 496 -5.87 -13.35 -1.97
CA ASP A 496 -4.97 -14.24 -1.24
C ASP A 496 -5.72 -14.98 -0.13
N GLU A 497 -5.73 -16.30 -0.23
CA GLU A 497 -6.33 -17.21 0.74
C GLU A 497 -5.75 -17.03 2.15
N MET A 498 -4.43 -16.77 2.26
CA MET A 498 -3.79 -16.58 3.56
C MET A 498 -4.23 -15.28 4.24
N ASN A 499 -4.46 -14.21 3.46
CA ASN A 499 -5.02 -12.98 4.01
C ASN A 499 -6.45 -13.20 4.53
N ARG A 500 -7.27 -13.90 3.76
CA ARG A 500 -8.63 -14.27 4.19
C ARG A 500 -8.60 -15.09 5.48
N ARG A 501 -7.76 -16.12 5.58
CA ARG A 501 -7.60 -16.93 6.81
C ARG A 501 -7.18 -16.10 8.02
N ARG A 502 -6.26 -15.14 7.84
CA ARG A 502 -5.84 -14.24 8.93
C ARG A 502 -6.99 -13.36 9.42
N LEU A 503 -7.84 -12.87 8.53
CA LEU A 503 -9.02 -12.09 8.91
C LEU A 503 -10.04 -12.97 9.63
N GLU A 504 -10.29 -14.18 9.15
CA GLU A 504 -11.18 -15.15 9.78
C GLU A 504 -10.67 -15.64 11.14
N ALA A 505 -9.36 -15.57 11.38
CA ALA A 505 -8.74 -15.91 12.65
C ALA A 505 -9.19 -15.03 13.83
N ILE A 506 -9.73 -13.84 13.58
CA ILE A 506 -10.24 -12.95 14.62
C ILE A 506 -11.54 -13.53 15.18
N VAL A 507 -11.48 -14.19 16.33
CA VAL A 507 -12.62 -14.86 16.96
C VAL A 507 -13.43 -13.92 17.84
N ALA A 508 -12.74 -13.12 18.66
CA ALA A 508 -13.38 -12.18 19.58
C ALA A 508 -12.53 -10.92 19.74
N VAL A 509 -13.20 -9.83 20.01
CA VAL A 509 -12.58 -8.55 20.36
C VAL A 509 -13.23 -8.00 21.62
N LYS A 510 -12.42 -7.49 22.52
CA LYS A 510 -12.87 -6.84 23.75
C LYS A 510 -12.06 -5.60 23.98
N HIS A 511 -12.67 -4.57 24.52
CA HIS A 511 -11.95 -3.39 24.96
C HIS A 511 -12.33 -3.02 26.40
N THR A 512 -11.38 -2.42 27.11
CA THR A 512 -11.59 -1.92 28.47
C THR A 512 -10.98 -0.55 28.58
N LEU A 513 -11.78 0.40 29.06
CA LEU A 513 -11.29 1.76 29.31
C LEU A 513 -10.46 1.77 30.60
N ILE A 514 -9.21 2.19 30.50
CA ILE A 514 -8.28 2.31 31.61
C ILE A 514 -8.08 3.79 31.95
N ARG A 515 -7.99 4.07 33.24
CA ARG A 515 -7.57 5.38 33.74
C ARG A 515 -6.33 5.20 34.60
N ARG A 516 -5.30 5.96 34.33
CA ARG A 516 -4.05 5.92 35.10
C ARG A 516 -3.58 7.32 35.42
N PHE A 517 -3.07 7.49 36.64
CA PHE A 517 -2.39 8.72 37.07
C PHE A 517 -0.88 8.56 36.78
N GLU A 518 -0.33 9.42 35.96
CA GLU A 518 1.11 9.44 35.67
C GLU A 518 1.61 10.88 35.70
N ARG A 519 2.67 11.13 36.46
CA ARG A 519 3.31 12.45 36.61
C ARG A 519 2.33 13.61 36.91
N GLY A 520 1.28 13.34 37.67
CA GLY A 520 0.27 14.36 38.06
C GLY A 520 -0.85 14.57 37.03
N PHE A 521 -0.84 13.85 35.90
CA PHE A 521 -1.91 13.91 34.89
C PHE A 521 -2.72 12.62 34.87
N MET A 522 -4.03 12.75 34.62
CA MET A 522 -4.88 11.60 34.38
C MET A 522 -4.81 11.22 32.89
N LEU A 523 -4.15 10.09 32.62
CA LEU A 523 -4.15 9.48 31.30
C LEU A 523 -5.34 8.53 31.16
N ARG A 524 -5.99 8.60 30.00
CA ARG A 524 -7.03 7.65 29.62
C ARG A 524 -6.43 6.68 28.62
N GLY A 525 -6.79 5.41 28.72
CA GLY A 525 -6.30 4.39 27.80
C GLY A 525 -7.39 3.42 27.41
N VAL A 526 -7.16 2.72 26.31
CA VAL A 526 -7.98 1.60 25.85
C VAL A 526 -7.10 0.36 25.83
N ASP A 527 -7.42 -0.62 26.67
CA ASP A 527 -6.83 -1.96 26.60
C ASP A 527 -7.66 -2.80 25.64
N ILE A 528 -7.04 -3.24 24.56
CA ILE A 528 -7.66 -3.99 23.47
C ILE A 528 -7.19 -5.42 23.57
N GLU A 529 -8.11 -6.33 23.79
CA GLU A 529 -7.86 -7.77 23.78
C GLU A 529 -8.50 -8.42 22.55
N ILE A 530 -7.69 -9.04 21.68
CA ILE A 530 -8.17 -9.74 20.50
C ILE A 530 -7.82 -11.22 20.63
N THR A 531 -8.84 -12.07 20.52
CA THR A 531 -8.68 -13.51 20.51
C THR A 531 -8.52 -13.99 19.07
N LEU A 532 -7.41 -14.68 18.78
CA LEU A 532 -7.08 -15.21 17.46
C LEU A 532 -7.01 -16.73 17.48
N ASN A 533 -7.51 -17.37 16.42
CA ASN A 533 -7.22 -18.78 16.14
C ASN A 533 -5.83 -18.91 15.50
N ALA A 534 -4.87 -19.49 16.21
CA ALA A 534 -3.47 -19.63 15.77
C ALA A 534 -3.32 -20.56 14.54
N ASP A 535 -4.24 -21.52 14.35
CA ASP A 535 -4.19 -22.49 13.23
C ASP A 535 -4.38 -21.84 11.85
N ASN A 536 -4.91 -20.62 11.83
CA ASN A 536 -5.11 -19.85 10.60
C ASN A 536 -3.84 -19.11 10.13
N PHE A 537 -2.76 -19.18 10.88
CA PHE A 537 -1.49 -18.51 10.59
C PHE A 537 -0.39 -19.51 10.25
N ALA A 538 0.63 -19.05 9.55
CA ALA A 538 1.83 -19.85 9.24
C ALA A 538 2.81 -20.00 10.43
N GLY A 539 2.30 -19.92 11.65
CA GLY A 539 3.07 -20.02 12.89
C GLY A 539 3.05 -18.73 13.73
N GLU A 540 3.71 -18.79 14.90
CA GLU A 540 3.69 -17.67 15.86
C GLU A 540 4.34 -16.39 15.33
N GLY A 541 5.34 -16.51 14.45
CA GLY A 541 5.94 -15.35 13.79
C GLY A 541 4.95 -14.57 12.93
N ASP A 542 4.10 -15.28 12.19
CA ASP A 542 3.05 -14.68 11.37
C ASP A 542 1.98 -13.99 12.22
N VAL A 543 1.57 -14.63 13.33
CA VAL A 543 0.67 -14.01 14.33
C VAL A 543 1.26 -12.73 14.90
N THR A 544 2.56 -12.77 15.24
CA THR A 544 3.24 -11.62 15.85
C THR A 544 3.35 -10.46 14.88
N LEU A 545 3.63 -10.74 13.61
CA LEU A 545 3.66 -9.73 12.55
C LEU A 545 2.28 -9.08 12.34
N PHE A 546 1.23 -9.90 12.32
CA PHE A 546 -0.16 -9.42 12.27
C PHE A 546 -0.49 -8.54 13.47
N GLY A 547 -0.06 -8.96 14.67
CA GLY A 547 -0.22 -8.17 15.88
C GLY A 547 0.55 -6.85 15.86
N GLU A 548 1.75 -6.81 15.30
CA GLU A 548 2.52 -5.56 15.15
C GLU A 548 1.81 -4.60 14.20
N MET A 549 1.26 -5.11 13.09
CA MET A 549 0.45 -4.32 12.16
C MET A 549 -0.79 -3.73 12.87
N LEU A 550 -1.54 -4.55 13.60
CA LEU A 550 -2.71 -4.09 14.37
C LEU A 550 -2.33 -3.05 15.43
N HIS A 551 -1.23 -3.29 16.16
CA HIS A 551 -0.72 -2.38 17.16
C HIS A 551 -0.42 -1.00 16.56
N ARG A 552 0.23 -0.94 15.40
CA ARG A 552 0.51 0.32 14.67
C ARG A 552 -0.75 0.95 14.10
N PHE A 553 -1.67 0.14 13.61
CA PHE A 553 -2.96 0.61 13.12
C PHE A 553 -3.76 1.28 14.24
N PHE A 554 -3.86 0.65 15.40
CA PHE A 554 -4.60 1.24 16.53
C PHE A 554 -3.94 2.50 17.10
N ALA A 555 -2.64 2.67 16.91
CA ALA A 555 -1.94 3.89 17.31
C ALA A 555 -2.50 5.17 16.66
N ILE A 556 -3.15 5.06 15.49
CA ILE A 556 -3.79 6.18 14.78
C ILE A 556 -4.93 6.77 15.62
N TYR A 557 -5.62 5.92 16.37
CA TYR A 557 -6.75 6.31 17.22
C TYR A 557 -6.32 6.73 18.64
N ALA A 558 -5.02 6.69 18.94
CA ALA A 558 -4.48 7.27 20.16
C ALA A 558 -4.43 8.80 20.02
N ASP A 559 -4.99 9.51 20.99
CA ASP A 559 -4.95 10.97 21.07
C ASP A 559 -3.89 11.41 22.09
N VAL A 560 -3.61 12.71 22.20
CA VAL A 560 -2.60 13.28 23.12
C VAL A 560 -2.81 12.82 24.58
N HIS A 561 -4.06 12.54 24.96
CA HIS A 561 -4.45 12.06 26.29
C HIS A 561 -4.99 10.63 26.30
N LEU A 562 -4.95 9.91 25.17
CA LEU A 562 -5.47 8.57 25.02
C LEU A 562 -4.37 7.64 24.54
N PHE A 563 -3.99 6.65 25.35
CA PHE A 563 -3.08 5.58 24.93
C PHE A 563 -3.84 4.30 24.59
N ASN A 564 -3.27 3.49 23.69
CA ASN A 564 -3.81 2.18 23.34
C ASN A 564 -2.81 1.10 23.69
N GLN A 565 -3.30 0.00 24.23
CA GLN A 565 -2.51 -1.19 24.52
C GLN A 565 -3.16 -2.41 23.88
N LEU A 566 -2.39 -3.17 23.10
CA LEU A 566 -2.87 -4.38 22.43
C LEU A 566 -2.39 -5.64 23.16
N THR A 567 -3.32 -6.56 23.39
CA THR A 567 -3.06 -7.92 23.84
C THR A 567 -3.72 -8.91 22.87
N LEU A 568 -2.95 -9.84 22.31
CA LEU A 568 -3.49 -10.96 21.55
C LEU A 568 -3.56 -12.20 22.43
N VAL A 569 -4.68 -12.91 22.38
CA VAL A 569 -4.90 -14.19 23.06
C VAL A 569 -5.01 -15.28 22.01
N LEU A 570 -4.12 -16.25 22.02
CA LEU A 570 -4.04 -17.29 21.01
C LEU A 570 -4.82 -18.51 21.42
N GLN A 571 -5.77 -18.95 20.62
CA GLN A 571 -6.43 -20.24 20.75
C GLN A 571 -5.70 -21.28 19.89
N PRO A 572 -5.64 -22.57 20.31
CA PRO A 572 -6.22 -23.13 21.55
C PRO A 572 -5.31 -22.95 22.79
N THR A 573 -4.07 -22.47 22.65
CA THR A 573 -3.05 -22.50 23.72
C THR A 573 -3.31 -21.56 24.89
N GLY A 574 -4.14 -20.51 24.70
CA GLY A 574 -4.33 -19.46 25.69
C GLY A 574 -3.12 -18.52 25.86
N LYS A 575 -2.07 -18.65 25.03
CA LYS A 575 -0.88 -17.81 25.09
C LYS A 575 -1.25 -16.35 24.85
N ARG A 576 -0.70 -15.46 25.68
CA ARG A 576 -0.94 -14.02 25.59
C ARG A 576 0.30 -13.30 25.06
N LEU A 577 0.13 -12.53 23.98
CA LEU A 577 1.15 -11.66 23.41
C LEU A 577 0.73 -10.21 23.66
N ARG A 578 1.58 -9.46 24.37
CA ARG A 578 1.28 -8.08 24.74
C ARG A 578 2.26 -7.11 24.10
N TRP A 579 1.74 -6.01 23.56
CA TRP A 579 2.53 -4.91 23.01
C TRP A 579 2.69 -3.80 24.04
N LYS A 580 3.72 -2.98 23.88
CA LYS A 580 3.90 -1.77 24.70
C LYS A 580 2.77 -0.78 24.40
N GLU A 581 2.54 0.14 25.31
CA GLU A 581 1.55 1.20 25.11
C GLU A 581 1.94 2.11 23.95
N ASN A 582 0.97 2.45 23.11
CA ASN A 582 1.09 3.49 22.09
C ASN A 582 0.55 4.79 22.63
N HIS A 583 1.38 5.82 22.62
CA HIS A 583 0.98 7.20 22.82
C HIS A 583 0.98 7.90 21.46
N SER A 584 0.00 8.74 21.20
CA SER A 584 -0.04 9.49 19.94
C SER A 584 1.22 10.35 19.81
N GLN A 585 1.92 10.20 18.69
CA GLN A 585 3.00 11.10 18.30
C GLN A 585 2.50 12.27 17.43
N HIS A 586 1.20 12.33 17.14
CA HIS A 586 0.63 13.40 16.34
C HIS A 586 0.14 14.51 17.26
N ILE A 587 0.88 15.60 17.31
CA ILE A 587 0.36 16.90 17.68
C ILE A 587 -0.52 17.34 16.50
N PRO A 588 -1.84 17.55 16.69
CA PRO A 588 -2.67 18.14 15.64
C PRO A 588 -2.09 19.53 15.32
N GLY A 589 -1.50 19.65 14.12
CA GLY A 589 -1.08 20.94 13.59
C GLY A 589 -2.25 21.73 13.03
#